data_24cacdc8f484920d79002cf1a14b7771
#
_entry.id   24cacdc8f484920d79002cf1a14b7771
#
_cell.length_a   1.000
_cell.length_b   1.000
_cell.length_c   1.000
_cell.angle_alpha   90.00
_cell.angle_beta   90.00
_cell.angle_gamma   90.00
#
_symmetry.space_group_name_H-M   'P 1'
#
loop_
_entity.id
_entity.type
_entity.pdbx_description
1 polymer ?
#
loop_
_entity_poly.entity_id
_entity_poly.type
_entity_poly.pdbx_seq_one_letter_code
_entity_poly.pdbx_strand_id
1 'polypeptide(L)'
;MRLSKLFVAVLPLIMLAAACTQNGHMPSAGDIVKPEFLQPGDSVGFMTISSPMDADSRAEADSLIDIVRSWGVNVKLGENLFKKDFYAFSASDKERAEEFMRMIRNDNLKAIVFYRGGYGAIRTLEYIDWEEVKKHPKWIVGFSDVTTMLMVYANMGIQTIHGAMLNSYWLTRRPDSSAITVSDALFGRLKKYHVNPHPFNKYGTAEGILVGGNMTLISIAEGTPYDLDINENSILFIEEVGEGFNDVDRYMQQLKKSGKLDKVKALVIGSYRNVVDSEDPWGISLYELLKTYTDELDIPVIYNYPAGHGRPHYATYIGGPVKITVDENGADIEFK
;
A
#
# COMPACT_ATOMS: atom_id res chain seq x y z
N MET A 1 -25.70 -69.62 -23.12
CA MET A 1 -25.83 -68.14 -23.13
C MET A 1 -24.87 -67.59 -22.06
N ARG A 2 -23.68 -67.15 -22.52
CA ARG A 2 -22.64 -66.59 -21.58
C ARG A 2 -22.74 -65.09 -21.59
N LEU A 3 -23.08 -64.50 -20.45
CA LEU A 3 -22.98 -63.04 -20.25
C LEU A 3 -21.54 -62.67 -19.89
N SER A 4 -20.88 -61.95 -20.78
CA SER A 4 -19.60 -61.30 -20.55
C SER A 4 -19.80 -60.03 -19.71
N LYS A 5 -19.20 -59.98 -18.52
CA LYS A 5 -19.16 -58.75 -17.67
C LYS A 5 -18.06 -57.84 -18.17
N LEU A 6 -18.46 -56.73 -18.72
CA LEU A 6 -17.54 -55.63 -19.05
C LEU A 6 -17.19 -54.88 -17.78
N PHE A 7 -15.93 -54.98 -17.31
CA PHE A 7 -15.40 -54.15 -16.23
C PHE A 7 -14.91 -52.84 -16.85
N VAL A 8 -15.63 -51.76 -16.61
CA VAL A 8 -15.15 -50.42 -16.92
C VAL A 8 -14.31 -49.97 -15.73
N ALA A 9 -13.00 -49.93 -15.91
CA ALA A 9 -12.06 -49.34 -14.95
C ALA A 9 -12.17 -47.83 -15.05
N VAL A 10 -12.79 -47.19 -14.02
CA VAL A 10 -12.75 -45.74 -13.85
C VAL A 10 -11.44 -45.42 -13.12
N LEU A 11 -10.45 -44.92 -13.86
CA LEU A 11 -9.25 -44.32 -13.26
C LEU A 11 -9.68 -42.99 -12.63
N PRO A 12 -9.43 -42.74 -11.33
CA PRO A 12 -9.58 -41.41 -10.77
C PRO A 12 -8.47 -40.53 -11.29
N LEU A 13 -8.82 -39.53 -12.07
CA LEU A 13 -7.94 -38.45 -12.45
C LEU A 13 -7.68 -37.60 -11.19
N ILE A 14 -6.60 -37.91 -10.48
CA ILE A 14 -6.12 -37.06 -9.39
C ILE A 14 -5.50 -35.84 -10.08
N MET A 15 -6.28 -34.76 -10.22
CA MET A 15 -5.73 -33.44 -10.45
C MET A 15 -4.91 -33.09 -9.21
N LEU A 16 -3.60 -33.22 -9.29
CA LEU A 16 -2.70 -32.54 -8.37
C LEU A 16 -2.88 -31.05 -8.63
N ALA A 17 -3.75 -30.41 -7.84
CA ALA A 17 -3.68 -28.99 -7.65
C ALA A 17 -2.32 -28.74 -6.95
N ALA A 18 -1.33 -28.34 -7.72
CA ALA A 18 -0.13 -27.73 -7.20
C ALA A 18 -0.60 -26.40 -6.55
N ALA A 19 -1.02 -26.49 -5.30
CA ALA A 19 -1.09 -25.32 -4.43
C ALA A 19 0.36 -24.82 -4.33
N CYS A 20 0.69 -23.79 -5.10
CA CYS A 20 1.84 -22.95 -4.80
C CYS A 20 1.60 -22.34 -3.43
N THR A 21 1.94 -23.06 -2.37
CA THR A 21 2.27 -22.46 -1.10
C THR A 21 3.58 -21.71 -1.34
N GLN A 22 3.48 -20.49 -1.88
CA GLN A 22 4.56 -19.54 -1.74
C GLN A 22 4.59 -19.19 -0.25
N ASN A 23 5.39 -19.91 0.53
CA ASN A 23 5.95 -19.41 1.77
C ASN A 23 6.88 -18.26 1.37
N GLY A 24 6.28 -17.12 1.04
CA GLY A 24 6.98 -15.89 0.77
C GLY A 24 7.61 -15.41 2.07
N HIS A 25 8.86 -15.76 2.30
CA HIS A 25 9.67 -15.03 3.28
C HIS A 25 9.98 -13.68 2.65
N MET A 26 9.59 -12.62 3.34
CA MET A 26 10.01 -11.28 2.96
C MET A 26 11.55 -11.28 2.78
N PRO A 27 12.06 -10.80 1.64
CA PRO A 27 13.49 -10.86 1.35
C PRO A 27 14.32 -10.13 2.40
N SER A 28 15.57 -10.54 2.56
CA SER A 28 16.52 -9.82 3.41
C SER A 28 16.78 -8.42 2.84
N ALA A 29 17.25 -7.49 3.67
CA ALA A 29 17.53 -6.12 3.23
C ALA A 29 18.48 -6.04 2.00
N GLY A 30 19.32 -7.06 1.79
CA GLY A 30 20.24 -7.15 0.64
C GLY A 30 19.58 -7.58 -0.66
N ASP A 31 18.38 -8.16 -0.60
CA ASP A 31 17.66 -8.69 -1.76
C ASP A 31 16.54 -7.75 -2.25
N ILE A 32 16.43 -6.58 -1.62
CA ILE A 32 15.37 -5.62 -1.94
C ILE A 32 15.68 -4.88 -3.24
N VAL A 33 14.75 -4.93 -4.15
CA VAL A 33 14.78 -4.20 -5.42
C VAL A 33 14.23 -2.80 -5.22
N LYS A 34 15.07 -1.81 -5.39
CA LYS A 34 14.69 -0.40 -5.48
C LYS A 34 14.57 -0.04 -6.97
N PRO A 35 13.39 0.31 -7.50
CA PRO A 35 13.27 0.78 -8.87
C PRO A 35 14.16 2.00 -9.14
N GLU A 36 14.54 2.22 -10.39
CA GLU A 36 15.35 3.38 -10.75
C GLU A 36 14.60 4.69 -10.49
N PHE A 37 15.29 5.65 -9.88
CA PHE A 37 14.73 6.98 -9.66
C PHE A 37 14.53 7.72 -10.98
N LEU A 38 13.47 8.53 -11.03
CA LEU A 38 13.16 9.34 -12.20
C LEU A 38 14.25 10.36 -12.50
N GLN A 39 14.46 10.58 -13.79
CA GLN A 39 15.29 11.65 -14.33
C GLN A 39 14.42 12.58 -15.21
N PRO A 40 14.82 13.84 -15.42
CA PRO A 40 14.15 14.70 -16.39
C PRO A 40 14.05 14.03 -17.77
N GLY A 41 12.86 14.04 -18.37
CA GLY A 41 12.57 13.38 -19.63
C GLY A 41 11.96 11.99 -19.51
N ASP A 42 12.02 11.35 -18.35
CA ASP A 42 11.36 10.07 -18.11
C ASP A 42 9.83 10.16 -18.25
N SER A 43 9.17 9.01 -18.31
CA SER A 43 7.72 8.94 -18.44
C SER A 43 7.08 8.27 -17.23
N VAL A 44 5.92 8.80 -16.82
CA VAL A 44 5.08 8.31 -15.74
C VAL A 44 3.71 7.92 -16.29
N GLY A 45 3.23 6.72 -15.93
CA GLY A 45 1.88 6.27 -16.24
C GLY A 45 0.88 6.72 -15.18
N PHE A 46 -0.30 7.18 -15.59
CA PHE A 46 -1.44 7.42 -14.71
C PHE A 46 -2.58 6.49 -15.07
N MET A 47 -3.07 5.74 -14.08
CA MET A 47 -4.20 4.83 -14.24
C MET A 47 -5.04 4.76 -12.97
N THR A 48 -6.14 4.03 -13.03
CA THR A 48 -6.89 3.61 -11.87
C THR A 48 -6.98 2.08 -11.82
N ILE A 49 -6.83 1.52 -10.61
CA ILE A 49 -7.02 0.08 -10.35
C ILE A 49 -8.31 -0.15 -9.55
N SER A 50 -8.90 0.90 -9.03
CA SER A 50 -10.07 0.93 -8.15
C SER A 50 -11.24 1.63 -8.82
N SER A 51 -11.70 2.75 -8.24
CA SER A 51 -12.79 3.56 -8.76
C SER A 51 -12.37 4.41 -9.95
N PRO A 52 -13.27 4.70 -10.91
CA PRO A 52 -13.00 5.55 -12.06
C PRO A 52 -12.76 7.00 -11.66
N MET A 53 -12.21 7.76 -12.58
CA MET A 53 -12.28 9.22 -12.54
C MET A 53 -13.65 9.67 -13.03
N ASP A 54 -14.28 10.60 -12.31
CA ASP A 54 -15.51 11.20 -12.79
C ASP A 54 -15.24 12.06 -14.02
N ALA A 55 -16.10 11.95 -15.04
CA ALA A 55 -15.96 12.68 -16.31
C ALA A 55 -15.92 14.20 -16.08
N ASP A 56 -16.69 14.70 -15.11
CA ASP A 56 -16.74 16.11 -14.73
C ASP A 56 -15.44 16.62 -14.08
N SER A 57 -14.59 15.70 -13.61
CA SER A 57 -13.28 16.02 -13.02
C SER A 57 -12.15 16.10 -14.03
N ARG A 58 -12.44 16.09 -15.34
CA ARG A 58 -11.41 16.08 -16.38
C ARG A 58 -10.49 17.28 -16.33
N ALA A 59 -11.06 18.48 -16.22
CA ALA A 59 -10.26 19.72 -16.12
C ALA A 59 -9.38 19.75 -14.87
N GLU A 60 -9.89 19.15 -13.80
CA GLU A 60 -9.14 18.97 -12.57
C GLU A 60 -7.96 18.02 -12.76
N ALA A 61 -8.17 16.90 -13.43
CA ALA A 61 -7.12 15.94 -13.77
C ALA A 61 -6.04 16.57 -14.67
N ASP A 62 -6.45 17.35 -15.68
CA ASP A 62 -5.52 18.01 -16.57
C ASP A 62 -4.59 18.97 -15.78
N SER A 63 -5.13 19.71 -14.81
CA SER A 63 -4.35 20.58 -13.93
C SER A 63 -3.32 19.80 -13.09
N LEU A 64 -3.67 18.61 -12.63
CA LEU A 64 -2.77 17.76 -11.86
C LEU A 64 -1.69 17.11 -12.72
N ILE A 65 -2.07 16.69 -13.91
CA ILE A 65 -1.13 16.18 -14.91
C ILE A 65 -0.08 17.26 -15.22
N ASP A 66 -0.50 18.52 -15.31
CA ASP A 66 0.43 19.65 -15.55
C ASP A 66 1.39 19.86 -14.37
N ILE A 67 0.95 19.65 -13.13
CA ILE A 67 1.87 19.65 -11.98
C ILE A 67 2.94 18.56 -12.14
N VAL A 68 2.55 17.35 -12.53
CA VAL A 68 3.52 16.27 -12.73
C VAL A 68 4.44 16.57 -13.93
N ARG A 69 3.90 17.10 -15.00
CA ARG A 69 4.72 17.54 -16.14
C ARG A 69 5.73 18.63 -15.74
N SER A 70 5.37 19.50 -14.80
CA SER A 70 6.28 20.53 -14.30
C SER A 70 7.51 19.98 -13.58
N TRP A 71 7.50 18.69 -13.19
CA TRP A 71 8.69 17.99 -12.69
C TRP A 71 9.69 17.62 -13.79
N GLY A 72 9.36 17.90 -15.05
CA GLY A 72 10.20 17.60 -16.21
C GLY A 72 10.01 16.17 -16.75
N VAL A 73 8.89 15.52 -16.44
CA VAL A 73 8.56 14.17 -16.92
C VAL A 73 7.41 14.18 -17.92
N ASN A 74 7.34 13.15 -18.75
CA ASN A 74 6.23 12.90 -19.64
C ASN A 74 5.13 12.11 -18.92
N VAL A 75 3.86 12.34 -19.29
CA VAL A 75 2.72 11.65 -18.68
C VAL A 75 1.97 10.86 -19.73
N LYS A 76 1.76 9.55 -19.46
CA LYS A 76 0.92 8.64 -20.23
C LYS A 76 -0.32 8.27 -19.43
N LEU A 77 -1.50 8.53 -19.98
CA LEU A 77 -2.77 8.19 -19.36
C LEU A 77 -3.19 6.76 -19.69
N GLY A 78 -3.80 6.09 -18.72
CA GLY A 78 -4.46 4.81 -18.90
C GLY A 78 -5.76 4.95 -19.68
N GLU A 79 -6.12 3.94 -20.42
CA GLU A 79 -7.31 3.90 -21.27
C GLU A 79 -8.61 3.81 -20.46
N ASN A 80 -8.54 3.18 -19.27
CA ASN A 80 -9.69 2.97 -18.39
C ASN A 80 -9.90 4.12 -17.39
N LEU A 81 -9.02 5.12 -17.37
CA LEU A 81 -9.03 6.17 -16.35
C LEU A 81 -10.36 6.92 -16.24
N PHE A 82 -11.03 7.16 -17.36
CA PHE A 82 -12.30 7.89 -17.46
C PHE A 82 -13.50 7.00 -17.75
N LYS A 83 -13.32 5.69 -17.84
CA LYS A 83 -14.40 4.75 -18.08
C LYS A 83 -15.17 4.48 -16.78
N LYS A 84 -16.48 4.24 -16.92
CA LYS A 84 -17.35 3.77 -15.84
C LYS A 84 -18.22 2.64 -16.43
N ASP A 85 -17.56 1.59 -16.86
CA ASP A 85 -18.17 0.57 -17.70
C ASP A 85 -18.62 -0.65 -16.93
N PHE A 86 -18.23 -0.77 -15.64
CA PHE A 86 -18.52 -1.97 -14.86
C PHE A 86 -18.87 -1.61 -13.41
N TYR A 87 -20.16 -1.51 -13.10
CA TYR A 87 -20.67 -1.15 -11.77
C TYR A 87 -20.03 0.18 -11.25
N ALA A 88 -19.33 0.12 -10.11
CA ALA A 88 -18.63 1.25 -9.51
C ALA A 88 -17.15 1.36 -9.94
N PHE A 89 -16.71 0.50 -10.85
CA PHE A 89 -15.31 0.40 -11.29
C PHE A 89 -15.08 1.06 -12.65
N SER A 90 -13.84 1.40 -12.94
CA SER A 90 -13.47 1.96 -14.25
C SER A 90 -13.65 0.95 -15.39
N ALA A 91 -13.45 -0.33 -15.13
CA ALA A 91 -13.62 -1.45 -16.05
C ALA A 91 -13.74 -2.75 -15.24
N SER A 92 -13.88 -3.90 -15.91
CA SER A 92 -13.85 -5.21 -15.25
C SER A 92 -12.51 -5.43 -14.53
N ASP A 93 -12.50 -6.33 -13.56
CA ASP A 93 -11.30 -6.65 -12.77
C ASP A 93 -10.12 -7.06 -13.68
N LYS A 94 -10.42 -7.88 -14.70
CA LYS A 94 -9.45 -8.33 -15.68
C LYS A 94 -8.91 -7.20 -16.56
N GLU A 95 -9.78 -6.32 -17.08
CA GLU A 95 -9.35 -5.20 -17.94
C GLU A 95 -8.47 -4.19 -17.18
N ARG A 96 -8.77 -3.94 -15.88
CA ARG A 96 -7.94 -3.09 -15.02
C ARG A 96 -6.56 -3.72 -14.78
N ALA A 97 -6.51 -5.03 -14.54
CA ALA A 97 -5.26 -5.76 -14.40
C ALA A 97 -4.46 -5.80 -15.73
N GLU A 98 -5.12 -6.02 -16.86
CA GLU A 98 -4.48 -6.00 -18.18
C GLU A 98 -3.90 -4.63 -18.51
N GLU A 99 -4.59 -3.54 -18.14
CA GLU A 99 -4.02 -2.19 -18.30
C GLU A 99 -2.79 -1.99 -17.44
N PHE A 100 -2.82 -2.41 -16.17
CA PHE A 100 -1.66 -2.39 -15.31
C PHE A 100 -0.50 -3.17 -15.92
N MET A 101 -0.75 -4.38 -16.43
CA MET A 101 0.28 -5.20 -17.06
C MET A 101 0.83 -4.58 -18.35
N ARG A 102 0.00 -3.87 -19.15
CA ARG A 102 0.51 -3.09 -20.30
C ARG A 102 1.45 -1.97 -19.87
N MET A 103 1.16 -1.31 -18.74
CA MET A 103 2.06 -0.28 -18.19
C MET A 103 3.34 -0.89 -17.62
N ILE A 104 3.25 -2.02 -16.95
CA ILE A 104 4.42 -2.74 -16.42
C ILE A 104 5.38 -3.13 -17.55
N ARG A 105 4.88 -3.68 -18.66
CA ARG A 105 5.70 -4.08 -19.82
C ARG A 105 6.23 -2.91 -20.65
N ASN A 106 5.79 -1.70 -20.38
CA ASN A 106 6.25 -0.53 -21.13
C ASN A 106 7.56 0.01 -20.54
N ASP A 107 8.68 -0.32 -21.14
CA ASP A 107 10.01 0.08 -20.67
C ASP A 107 10.27 1.60 -20.68
N ASN A 108 9.45 2.36 -21.42
CA ASN A 108 9.51 3.82 -21.40
C ASN A 108 8.88 4.43 -20.12
N LEU A 109 8.13 3.64 -19.34
CA LEU A 109 7.57 4.09 -18.07
C LEU A 109 8.49 3.70 -16.91
N LYS A 110 8.85 4.66 -16.07
CA LYS A 110 9.64 4.44 -14.85
C LYS A 110 8.77 4.36 -13.59
N ALA A 111 7.58 4.93 -13.64
CA ALA A 111 6.63 4.91 -12.53
C ALA A 111 5.20 4.76 -13.02
N ILE A 112 4.35 4.19 -12.16
CA ILE A 112 2.89 4.16 -12.30
C ILE A 112 2.31 4.86 -11.06
N VAL A 113 1.57 5.94 -11.28
CA VAL A 113 0.86 6.67 -10.23
C VAL A 113 -0.63 6.38 -10.38
N PHE A 114 -1.23 5.85 -9.32
CA PHE A 114 -2.67 5.63 -9.33
C PHE A 114 -3.40 6.95 -9.14
N TYR A 115 -4.45 7.16 -9.92
CA TYR A 115 -5.23 8.41 -9.89
C TYR A 115 -5.98 8.56 -8.56
N ARG A 116 -6.64 7.47 -8.13
CA ARG A 116 -7.40 7.42 -6.87
C ARG A 116 -7.49 5.99 -6.33
N GLY A 117 -7.81 5.91 -5.03
CA GLY A 117 -8.29 4.70 -4.39
C GLY A 117 -9.79 4.49 -4.58
N GLY A 118 -10.47 4.15 -3.52
CA GLY A 118 -11.88 3.78 -3.50
C GLY A 118 -12.02 2.33 -3.09
N TYR A 119 -12.47 1.48 -4.00
CA TYR A 119 -12.60 0.04 -3.76
C TYR A 119 -12.32 -0.75 -5.03
N GLY A 120 -11.75 -1.95 -4.87
CA GLY A 120 -11.69 -2.95 -5.92
C GLY A 120 -10.29 -3.34 -6.41
N ALA A 121 -9.21 -2.74 -5.89
CA ALA A 121 -7.85 -3.15 -6.25
C ALA A 121 -7.60 -4.63 -5.91
N ILE A 122 -8.04 -5.10 -4.74
CA ILE A 122 -7.89 -6.49 -4.31
C ILE A 122 -8.48 -7.50 -5.32
N ARG A 123 -9.54 -7.12 -6.03
CA ARG A 123 -10.20 -7.97 -7.03
C ARG A 123 -9.37 -8.19 -8.29
N THR A 124 -8.38 -7.34 -8.54
CA THR A 124 -7.53 -7.41 -9.74
C THR A 124 -6.30 -8.29 -9.54
N LEU A 125 -5.92 -8.58 -8.29
CA LEU A 125 -4.65 -9.23 -7.96
C LEU A 125 -4.49 -10.61 -8.59
N GLU A 126 -5.57 -11.37 -8.73
CA GLU A 126 -5.58 -12.71 -9.34
C GLU A 126 -5.35 -12.71 -10.87
N TYR A 127 -5.53 -11.54 -11.53
CA TYR A 127 -5.32 -11.37 -12.97
C TYR A 127 -3.97 -10.77 -13.32
N ILE A 128 -3.12 -10.48 -12.33
CA ILE A 128 -1.79 -9.90 -12.51
C ILE A 128 -0.75 -11.00 -12.57
N ASP A 129 0.11 -10.97 -13.58
CA ASP A 129 1.29 -11.82 -13.66
C ASP A 129 2.42 -11.22 -12.81
N TRP A 130 2.49 -11.63 -11.55
CA TRP A 130 3.47 -11.12 -10.58
C TRP A 130 4.91 -11.51 -10.92
N GLU A 131 5.15 -12.62 -11.61
CA GLU A 131 6.48 -12.98 -12.09
C GLU A 131 6.95 -12.04 -13.21
N GLU A 132 6.03 -11.56 -14.03
CA GLU A 132 6.36 -10.54 -15.03
C GLU A 132 6.59 -9.17 -14.38
N VAL A 133 5.86 -8.82 -13.33
CA VAL A 133 6.11 -7.59 -12.54
C VAL A 133 7.52 -7.57 -11.97
N LYS A 134 8.04 -8.69 -11.45
CA LYS A 134 9.41 -8.79 -10.94
C LYS A 134 10.48 -8.49 -11.97
N LYS A 135 10.22 -8.81 -13.24
CA LYS A 135 11.17 -8.55 -14.34
C LYS A 135 11.23 -7.09 -14.77
N HIS A 136 10.16 -6.34 -14.50
CA HIS A 136 10.00 -4.94 -14.87
C HIS A 136 9.70 -4.04 -13.64
N PRO A 137 10.58 -4.00 -12.64
CA PRO A 137 10.32 -3.25 -11.42
C PRO A 137 10.19 -1.75 -11.72
N LYS A 138 9.06 -1.17 -11.33
CA LYS A 138 8.74 0.25 -11.47
C LYS A 138 8.27 0.81 -10.15
N TRP A 139 8.44 2.12 -9.95
CA TRP A 139 7.80 2.79 -8.85
C TRP A 139 6.29 2.73 -8.98
N ILE A 140 5.63 2.23 -7.96
CA ILE A 140 4.18 2.27 -7.80
C ILE A 140 3.87 3.31 -6.73
N VAL A 141 3.00 4.27 -7.05
CA VAL A 141 2.61 5.35 -6.14
C VAL A 141 1.11 5.29 -5.90
N GLY A 142 0.73 5.16 -4.63
CA GLY A 142 -0.67 5.16 -4.20
C GLY A 142 -0.81 4.89 -2.72
N PHE A 143 -2.03 4.92 -2.21
CA PHE A 143 -2.40 4.57 -0.84
C PHE A 143 -3.88 4.15 -0.77
N SER A 144 -4.47 4.01 0.42
CA SER A 144 -5.87 3.59 0.55
C SER A 144 -6.07 2.19 -0.08
N ASP A 145 -7.05 1.99 -0.95
CA ASP A 145 -7.31 0.72 -1.65
C ASP A 145 -6.08 0.16 -2.39
N VAL A 146 -5.17 1.04 -2.83
CA VAL A 146 -3.90 0.63 -3.45
C VAL A 146 -2.95 -0.08 -2.47
N THR A 147 -3.19 0.00 -1.16
CA THR A 147 -2.40 -0.74 -0.15
C THR A 147 -2.28 -2.22 -0.50
N THR A 148 -3.32 -2.83 -1.08
CA THR A 148 -3.26 -4.23 -1.53
C THR A 148 -2.15 -4.49 -2.54
N MET A 149 -1.92 -3.56 -3.46
CA MET A 149 -0.81 -3.63 -4.41
C MET A 149 0.54 -3.44 -3.71
N LEU A 150 0.63 -2.45 -2.81
CA LEU A 150 1.86 -2.15 -2.07
C LEU A 150 2.29 -3.34 -1.21
N MET A 151 1.34 -4.06 -0.61
CA MET A 151 1.61 -5.27 0.19
C MET A 151 2.23 -6.39 -0.66
N VAL A 152 1.66 -6.68 -1.83
CA VAL A 152 2.20 -7.72 -2.73
C VAL A 152 3.59 -7.34 -3.21
N TYR A 153 3.82 -6.06 -3.54
CA TYR A 153 5.16 -5.58 -3.90
C TYR A 153 6.16 -5.73 -2.76
N ALA A 154 5.77 -5.38 -1.53
CA ALA A 154 6.61 -5.56 -0.35
C ALA A 154 6.98 -7.03 -0.14
N ASN A 155 6.00 -7.94 -0.27
CA ASN A 155 6.24 -9.39 -0.17
C ASN A 155 7.21 -9.90 -1.26
N MET A 156 7.21 -9.27 -2.44
CA MET A 156 8.16 -9.58 -3.50
C MET A 156 9.54 -8.93 -3.32
N GLY A 157 9.69 -8.09 -2.30
CA GLY A 157 10.92 -7.33 -2.06
C GLY A 157 11.13 -6.17 -3.02
N ILE A 158 10.08 -5.61 -3.59
CA ILE A 158 10.17 -4.45 -4.48
C ILE A 158 9.63 -3.21 -3.76
N GLN A 159 10.44 -2.15 -3.70
CA GLN A 159 10.02 -0.90 -3.08
C GLN A 159 8.92 -0.20 -3.86
N THR A 160 8.00 0.41 -3.12
CA THR A 160 6.91 1.24 -3.61
C THR A 160 6.82 2.54 -2.81
N ILE A 161 5.88 3.40 -3.17
CA ILE A 161 5.65 4.67 -2.49
C ILE A 161 4.18 4.72 -2.03
N HIS A 162 3.96 4.66 -0.71
CA HIS A 162 2.71 5.08 -0.11
C HIS A 162 2.67 6.61 -0.17
N GLY A 163 1.87 7.17 -1.05
CA GLY A 163 1.90 8.60 -1.30
C GLY A 163 0.61 9.13 -1.89
N ALA A 164 0.44 10.45 -1.79
CA ALA A 164 -0.76 11.13 -2.26
C ALA A 164 -1.07 10.81 -3.72
N MET A 165 -2.32 10.44 -3.98
CA MET A 165 -2.87 10.20 -5.31
C MET A 165 -3.50 11.48 -5.86
N LEU A 166 -3.62 11.56 -7.19
CA LEU A 166 -3.98 12.80 -7.87
C LEU A 166 -5.36 13.38 -7.52
N ASN A 167 -6.30 12.57 -7.07
CA ASN A 167 -7.71 12.96 -7.00
C ASN A 167 -8.12 13.90 -5.87
N SER A 168 -7.35 14.08 -4.81
CA SER A 168 -7.91 14.78 -3.64
C SER A 168 -6.95 15.64 -2.84
N TYR A 169 -5.67 15.37 -2.91
CA TYR A 169 -4.70 16.02 -2.04
C TYR A 169 -3.90 17.12 -2.74
N TRP A 170 -3.83 17.09 -4.05
CA TRP A 170 -2.97 17.94 -4.86
C TRP A 170 -3.64 19.24 -5.31
N LEU A 171 -4.98 19.23 -5.41
CA LEU A 171 -5.74 20.33 -5.99
C LEU A 171 -6.24 21.37 -5.02
N THR A 172 -6.48 21.01 -3.80
CA THR A 172 -7.24 21.88 -2.90
C THR A 172 -6.42 23.02 -2.33
N ARG A 173 -5.46 23.55 -2.98
CA ARG A 173 -4.77 24.81 -2.64
C ARG A 173 -3.23 24.71 -2.62
N ARG A 174 -2.58 25.04 -3.77
CA ARG A 174 -1.16 25.40 -3.89
C ARG A 174 -0.20 24.28 -3.46
N PRO A 175 1.06 24.26 -3.86
CA PRO A 175 1.91 23.10 -3.68
C PRO A 175 1.85 22.64 -2.22
N ASP A 176 0.93 21.70 -1.97
CA ASP A 176 0.82 20.98 -0.72
C ASP A 176 2.11 20.17 -0.58
N SER A 177 2.65 20.14 0.62
CA SER A 177 3.81 19.31 0.95
C SER A 177 3.66 17.84 0.53
N SER A 178 2.44 17.34 0.44
CA SER A 178 2.13 15.98 -0.07
C SER A 178 2.64 15.76 -1.49
N ALA A 179 2.37 16.68 -2.42
CA ALA A 179 2.83 16.59 -3.81
C ALA A 179 4.36 16.69 -3.91
N ILE A 180 4.95 17.60 -3.13
CA ILE A 180 6.40 17.79 -3.07
C ILE A 180 7.07 16.50 -2.61
N THR A 181 6.56 15.86 -1.56
CA THR A 181 7.17 14.63 -1.02
C THR A 181 7.06 13.45 -1.99
N VAL A 182 5.99 13.34 -2.79
CA VAL A 182 5.88 12.33 -3.86
C VAL A 182 6.95 12.58 -4.93
N SER A 183 7.12 13.83 -5.38
CA SER A 183 8.21 14.17 -6.29
C SER A 183 9.57 13.83 -5.69
N ASP A 184 9.81 14.21 -4.44
CA ASP A 184 11.09 13.93 -3.77
C ASP A 184 11.36 12.43 -3.65
N ALA A 185 10.33 11.63 -3.39
CA ALA A 185 10.47 10.18 -3.36
C ALA A 185 10.80 9.61 -4.74
N LEU A 186 10.06 10.00 -5.79
CA LEU A 186 10.27 9.52 -7.15
C LEU A 186 11.65 9.87 -7.71
N PHE A 187 12.19 11.05 -7.37
CA PHE A 187 13.52 11.51 -7.81
C PHE A 187 14.66 11.16 -6.83
N GLY A 188 14.40 10.37 -5.79
CA GLY A 188 15.40 9.91 -4.83
C GLY A 188 15.95 11.00 -3.90
N ARG A 189 15.24 12.11 -3.76
CA ARG A 189 15.59 13.22 -2.86
C ARG A 189 15.12 12.99 -1.42
N LEU A 190 14.07 12.16 -1.24
CA LEU A 190 13.57 11.81 0.08
C LEU A 190 14.58 10.95 0.84
N LYS A 191 15.08 11.45 1.98
CA LYS A 191 16.04 10.74 2.82
C LYS A 191 15.55 10.52 4.23
N LYS A 192 14.79 11.47 4.79
CA LYS A 192 14.44 11.46 6.20
C LYS A 192 13.21 12.33 6.45
N TYR A 193 12.42 11.94 7.45
CA TYR A 193 11.45 12.81 8.10
C TYR A 193 11.74 12.92 9.59
N HIS A 194 11.43 14.09 10.14
CA HIS A 194 11.31 14.31 11.57
C HIS A 194 9.83 14.51 11.91
N VAL A 195 9.36 13.80 12.92
CA VAL A 195 7.99 13.85 13.44
C VAL A 195 8.02 14.44 14.83
N ASN A 196 7.17 15.43 15.09
CA ASN A 196 7.09 16.08 16.39
C ASN A 196 6.78 15.08 17.52
N PRO A 197 7.19 15.36 18.76
CA PRO A 197 6.88 14.50 19.90
C PRO A 197 5.39 14.26 20.06
N HIS A 198 5.02 13.04 20.43
CA HIS A 198 3.68 12.68 20.84
C HIS A 198 3.72 12.01 22.22
N PRO A 199 2.77 12.30 23.15
CA PRO A 199 2.84 11.78 24.52
C PRO A 199 2.77 10.25 24.61
N PHE A 200 2.32 9.57 23.58
CA PHE A 200 2.25 8.10 23.53
C PHE A 200 3.40 7.46 22.76
N ASN A 201 4.35 8.24 22.27
CA ASN A 201 5.54 7.68 21.64
C ASN A 201 6.28 6.76 22.62
N LYS A 202 6.77 5.63 22.14
CA LYS A 202 7.68 4.76 22.89
C LYS A 202 9.10 4.91 22.37
N TYR A 203 10.01 5.27 23.26
CA TYR A 203 11.40 5.58 22.91
C TYR A 203 12.17 4.33 22.50
N GLY A 204 13.13 4.51 21.64
CA GLY A 204 14.02 3.46 21.18
C GLY A 204 14.46 3.65 19.75
N THR A 205 15.27 2.70 19.27
CA THR A 205 15.78 2.68 17.90
C THR A 205 15.53 1.30 17.30
N ALA A 206 15.08 1.27 16.04
CA ALA A 206 14.90 0.04 15.28
C ALA A 206 15.34 0.22 13.83
N GLU A 207 15.87 -0.85 13.24
CA GLU A 207 16.16 -0.94 11.81
C GLU A 207 15.44 -2.14 11.22
N GLY A 208 14.76 -1.95 10.09
CA GLY A 208 13.98 -3.00 9.45
C GLY A 208 13.41 -2.55 8.11
N ILE A 209 12.50 -3.35 7.57
CA ILE A 209 11.77 -3.07 6.34
C ILE A 209 10.43 -2.44 6.69
N LEU A 210 10.16 -1.25 6.19
CA LEU A 210 8.87 -0.58 6.41
C LEU A 210 7.80 -1.19 5.51
N VAL A 211 6.76 -1.74 6.12
CA VAL A 211 5.65 -2.39 5.42
C VAL A 211 4.32 -1.93 6.01
N GLY A 212 3.24 -2.08 5.26
CA GLY A 212 1.91 -1.74 5.75
C GLY A 212 1.19 -0.70 4.90
N GLY A 213 0.27 0.04 5.53
CA GLY A 213 -0.62 1.02 4.92
C GLY A 213 -1.98 1.04 5.62
N ASN A 214 -3.07 1.01 4.84
CA ASN A 214 -4.42 1.03 5.37
C ASN A 214 -4.79 -0.27 6.11
N MET A 215 -5.29 -0.15 7.36
CA MET A 215 -5.56 -1.29 8.25
C MET A 215 -6.65 -2.21 7.71
N THR A 216 -7.73 -1.66 7.17
CA THR A 216 -8.80 -2.44 6.54
C THR A 216 -8.23 -3.37 5.48
N LEU A 217 -7.34 -2.86 4.61
CA LEU A 217 -6.79 -3.64 3.50
C LEU A 217 -5.79 -4.70 3.99
N ILE A 218 -5.01 -4.41 5.02
CA ILE A 218 -4.15 -5.40 5.66
C ILE A 218 -5.01 -6.52 6.26
N SER A 219 -6.09 -6.15 6.95
CA SER A 219 -6.96 -7.10 7.66
C SER A 219 -7.72 -8.02 6.70
N ILE A 220 -8.32 -7.47 5.62
CA ILE A 220 -9.08 -8.31 4.67
C ILE A 220 -8.20 -9.23 3.82
N ALA A 221 -6.91 -8.93 3.69
CA ALA A 221 -5.97 -9.76 2.96
C ALA A 221 -5.43 -10.92 3.81
N GLU A 222 -5.57 -10.87 5.14
CA GLU A 222 -5.03 -11.86 6.05
C GLU A 222 -5.58 -13.26 5.77
N GLY A 223 -4.68 -14.24 5.70
CA GLY A 223 -5.01 -15.62 5.36
C GLY A 223 -5.28 -15.87 3.86
N THR A 224 -5.16 -14.87 3.01
CA THR A 224 -5.21 -15.02 1.55
C THR A 224 -3.80 -15.16 0.96
N PRO A 225 -3.66 -15.52 -0.33
CA PRO A 225 -2.36 -15.48 -1.01
C PRO A 225 -1.69 -14.10 -1.08
N TYR A 226 -2.42 -13.04 -0.76
CA TYR A 226 -1.99 -11.65 -0.80
C TYR A 226 -1.77 -11.05 0.59
N ASP A 227 -1.80 -11.89 1.63
CA ASP A 227 -1.53 -11.49 3.00
C ASP A 227 -0.17 -10.79 3.12
N LEU A 228 -0.11 -9.72 3.90
CA LEU A 228 1.15 -9.03 4.17
C LEU A 228 2.07 -9.91 5.04
N ASP A 229 3.23 -10.26 4.50
CA ASP A 229 4.24 -10.98 5.26
C ASP A 229 4.88 -10.04 6.30
N ILE A 230 4.58 -10.27 7.56
CA ILE A 230 5.15 -9.56 8.70
C ILE A 230 6.04 -10.52 9.49
N ASN A 231 7.32 -10.21 9.57
CA ASN A 231 8.33 -11.01 10.23
C ASN A 231 9.25 -10.16 11.12
N GLU A 232 10.28 -10.78 11.70
CA GLU A 232 11.19 -10.16 12.65
C GLU A 232 12.07 -9.04 12.05
N ASN A 233 11.99 -8.77 10.74
CA ASN A 233 12.63 -7.63 10.10
C ASN A 233 11.65 -6.50 9.76
N SER A 234 10.37 -6.68 10.04
CA SER A 234 9.33 -5.72 9.69
C SER A 234 9.25 -4.56 10.67
N ILE A 235 9.05 -3.38 10.13
CA ILE A 235 8.54 -2.20 10.82
C ILE A 235 7.15 -1.95 10.23
N LEU A 236 6.11 -2.00 11.06
CA LEU A 236 4.73 -1.93 10.58
C LEU A 236 4.24 -0.47 10.59
N PHE A 237 3.76 -0.01 9.46
CA PHE A 237 3.04 1.25 9.29
C PHE A 237 1.55 0.98 9.13
N ILE A 238 0.72 1.68 9.90
CA ILE A 238 -0.74 1.57 9.85
C ILE A 238 -1.40 2.95 9.82
N GLU A 239 -2.46 3.09 9.06
CA GLU A 239 -3.32 4.28 8.96
C GLU A 239 -4.75 3.86 8.64
N GLU A 240 -5.76 4.76 8.83
CA GLU A 240 -7.15 4.39 8.55
C GLU A 240 -8.05 5.59 8.24
N VAL A 241 -9.19 5.33 7.57
CA VAL A 241 -10.22 6.32 7.27
C VAL A 241 -11.63 5.73 7.30
N GLY A 242 -12.55 6.45 7.92
CA GLY A 242 -13.99 6.19 7.79
C GLY A 242 -14.52 5.01 8.58
N GLU A 243 -13.71 4.40 9.43
CA GLU A 243 -14.06 3.24 10.24
C GLU A 243 -14.59 3.65 11.63
N GLY A 244 -15.20 2.71 12.34
CA GLY A 244 -15.55 2.87 13.74
C GLY A 244 -14.44 2.43 14.69
N PHE A 245 -14.50 2.85 15.95
CA PHE A 245 -13.57 2.36 16.99
C PHE A 245 -13.60 0.84 17.12
N ASN A 246 -14.80 0.24 17.01
CA ASN A 246 -14.94 -1.22 17.04
C ASN A 246 -14.19 -1.90 15.89
N ASP A 247 -14.12 -1.26 14.71
CA ASP A 247 -13.44 -1.84 13.55
C ASP A 247 -11.93 -1.72 13.72
N VAL A 248 -11.44 -0.56 14.16
CA VAL A 248 -10.01 -0.37 14.48
C VAL A 248 -9.58 -1.37 15.58
N ASP A 249 -10.39 -1.58 16.62
CA ASP A 249 -10.11 -2.58 17.65
C ASP A 249 -10.04 -4.00 17.06
N ARG A 250 -10.99 -4.38 16.19
CA ARG A 250 -10.97 -5.69 15.51
C ARG A 250 -9.71 -5.90 14.71
N TYR A 251 -9.26 -4.89 13.97
CA TYR A 251 -8.04 -4.98 13.16
C TYR A 251 -6.79 -5.11 14.04
N MET A 252 -6.72 -4.37 15.13
CA MET A 252 -5.63 -4.51 16.11
C MET A 252 -5.66 -5.89 16.80
N GLN A 253 -6.85 -6.38 17.18
CA GLN A 253 -7.02 -7.73 17.72
C GLN A 253 -6.59 -8.81 16.74
N GLN A 254 -6.89 -8.63 15.45
CA GLN A 254 -6.49 -9.58 14.42
C GLN A 254 -4.96 -9.63 14.30
N LEU A 255 -4.29 -8.47 14.17
CA LEU A 255 -2.84 -8.38 14.14
C LEU A 255 -2.17 -8.98 15.38
N LYS A 256 -2.76 -8.76 16.57
CA LYS A 256 -2.28 -9.34 17.84
C LYS A 256 -2.47 -10.86 17.86
N LYS A 257 -3.68 -11.35 17.55
CA LYS A 257 -4.01 -12.79 17.67
C LYS A 257 -3.34 -13.66 16.61
N SER A 258 -3.04 -13.09 15.43
CA SER A 258 -2.23 -13.76 14.42
C SER A 258 -0.73 -13.77 14.75
N GLY A 259 -0.31 -13.10 15.82
CA GLY A 259 1.09 -12.98 16.24
C GLY A 259 1.92 -12.05 15.35
N LYS A 260 1.27 -11.25 14.51
CA LYS A 260 1.97 -10.29 13.63
C LYS A 260 2.55 -9.13 14.43
N LEU A 261 1.83 -8.62 15.44
CA LEU A 261 2.35 -7.54 16.30
C LEU A 261 3.56 -7.97 17.13
N ASP A 262 3.67 -9.24 17.50
CA ASP A 262 4.81 -9.73 18.29
C ASP A 262 6.11 -9.83 17.47
N LYS A 263 6.02 -9.77 16.15
CA LYS A 263 7.17 -9.93 15.25
C LYS A 263 7.81 -8.60 14.86
N VAL A 264 7.07 -7.49 14.93
CA VAL A 264 7.56 -6.22 14.39
C VAL A 264 8.63 -5.59 15.29
N LYS A 265 9.61 -4.94 14.69
CA LYS A 265 10.68 -4.20 15.38
C LYS A 265 10.28 -2.81 15.84
N ALA A 266 9.28 -2.22 15.19
CA ALA A 266 8.71 -0.92 15.54
C ALA A 266 7.32 -0.80 14.91
N LEU A 267 6.50 0.10 15.48
CA LEU A 267 5.18 0.43 14.95
C LEU A 267 5.11 1.92 14.61
N VAL A 268 4.64 2.24 13.42
CA VAL A 268 4.42 3.60 12.93
C VAL A 268 2.93 3.82 12.76
N ILE A 269 2.33 4.59 13.65
CA ILE A 269 0.91 4.93 13.62
C ILE A 269 0.74 6.23 12.85
N GLY A 270 0.16 6.13 11.68
CA GLY A 270 -0.10 7.23 10.76
C GLY A 270 -1.32 8.05 11.14
N SER A 271 -1.91 8.70 10.15
CA SER A 271 -3.10 9.51 10.33
C SER A 271 -4.37 8.67 10.29
N TYR A 272 -5.26 8.97 11.21
CA TYR A 272 -6.63 8.43 11.25
C TYR A 272 -7.60 9.57 10.96
N ARG A 273 -8.50 9.37 10.02
CA ARG A 273 -9.45 10.40 9.61
C ARG A 273 -10.87 9.86 9.59
N ASN A 274 -11.83 10.67 10.11
CA ASN A 274 -13.24 10.28 10.15
C ASN A 274 -13.45 8.90 10.82
N VAL A 275 -12.60 8.54 11.76
CA VAL A 275 -12.79 7.39 12.63
C VAL A 275 -13.66 7.87 13.77
N VAL A 276 -14.84 7.27 13.92
CA VAL A 276 -15.86 7.70 14.86
C VAL A 276 -16.06 6.69 15.97
N ASP A 277 -16.37 7.20 17.16
CA ASP A 277 -16.75 6.32 18.28
C ASP A 277 -18.15 5.71 18.01
N SER A 278 -18.47 4.65 18.71
CA SER A 278 -19.75 3.95 18.60
C SER A 278 -20.90 4.75 19.25
N GLU A 279 -22.15 4.34 19.00
CA GLU A 279 -23.33 4.89 19.69
C GLU A 279 -23.22 4.70 21.21
N ASP A 280 -22.60 3.62 21.67
CA ASP A 280 -22.14 3.38 23.05
C ASP A 280 -20.65 3.79 23.12
N PRO A 281 -20.34 5.02 23.59
CA PRO A 281 -18.97 5.51 23.52
C PRO A 281 -18.00 4.75 24.40
N TRP A 282 -16.80 4.52 23.86
CA TRP A 282 -15.71 3.89 24.62
C TRP A 282 -15.19 4.78 25.76
N GLY A 283 -15.50 6.08 25.74
CA GLY A 283 -15.04 7.03 26.75
C GLY A 283 -13.56 7.34 26.73
N ILE A 284 -12.88 6.95 25.67
CA ILE A 284 -11.46 7.21 25.40
C ILE A 284 -11.28 7.72 23.97
N SER A 285 -10.16 8.36 23.71
CA SER A 285 -9.79 8.75 22.35
C SER A 285 -9.29 7.55 21.54
N LEU A 286 -9.31 7.67 20.20
CA LEU A 286 -8.76 6.65 19.31
C LEU A 286 -7.29 6.32 19.63
N TYR A 287 -6.48 7.31 19.93
CA TYR A 287 -5.07 7.07 20.27
C TYR A 287 -4.90 6.38 21.63
N GLU A 288 -5.81 6.61 22.58
CA GLU A 288 -5.85 5.83 23.82
C GLU A 288 -6.27 4.39 23.57
N LEU A 289 -7.22 4.13 22.64
CA LEU A 289 -7.54 2.78 22.20
C LEU A 289 -6.31 2.08 21.63
N LEU A 290 -5.62 2.71 20.68
CA LEU A 290 -4.39 2.16 20.08
C LEU A 290 -3.29 1.96 21.13
N LYS A 291 -3.22 2.85 22.13
CA LYS A 291 -2.28 2.75 23.24
C LYS A 291 -2.45 1.48 24.06
N THR A 292 -3.66 0.96 24.22
CA THR A 292 -3.88 -0.31 24.93
C THR A 292 -3.13 -1.48 24.32
N TYR A 293 -2.88 -1.44 23.00
CA TYR A 293 -2.09 -2.43 22.29
C TYR A 293 -0.60 -2.15 22.36
N THR A 294 -0.21 -0.87 22.19
CA THR A 294 1.20 -0.51 22.13
C THR A 294 1.89 -0.55 23.50
N ASP A 295 1.15 -0.39 24.60
CA ASP A 295 1.70 -0.54 25.96
C ASP A 295 2.25 -1.94 26.22
N GLU A 296 1.68 -2.94 25.58
CA GLU A 296 2.11 -4.33 25.71
C GLU A 296 3.38 -4.66 24.91
N LEU A 297 3.78 -3.80 23.96
CA LEU A 297 4.90 -4.03 23.07
C LEU A 297 6.18 -3.39 23.67
N ASP A 298 7.30 -4.11 23.64
CA ASP A 298 8.62 -3.57 24.05
C ASP A 298 9.44 -3.16 22.81
N ILE A 299 8.87 -2.24 22.02
CA ILE A 299 9.45 -1.73 20.77
C ILE A 299 9.22 -0.22 20.65
N PRO A 300 9.99 0.50 19.82
CA PRO A 300 9.71 1.89 19.49
C PRO A 300 8.37 2.04 18.80
N VAL A 301 7.60 3.07 19.19
CA VAL A 301 6.31 3.40 18.57
C VAL A 301 6.27 4.88 18.24
N ILE A 302 5.92 5.20 17.01
CA ILE A 302 5.67 6.56 16.55
C ILE A 302 4.16 6.76 16.41
N TYR A 303 3.63 7.80 17.04
CA TYR A 303 2.25 8.23 16.87
C TYR A 303 2.18 9.48 16.00
N ASN A 304 1.05 9.61 15.29
CA ASN A 304 0.74 10.76 14.45
C ASN A 304 1.77 11.02 13.34
N TYR A 305 2.31 9.93 12.76
CA TYR A 305 3.15 10.04 11.56
C TYR A 305 2.32 10.66 10.41
N PRO A 306 2.81 11.71 9.73
CA PRO A 306 2.01 12.47 8.76
C PRO A 306 1.87 11.76 7.42
N ALA A 307 1.40 10.52 7.42
CA ALA A 307 1.05 9.73 6.23
C ALA A 307 -0.28 9.01 6.45
N GLY A 308 -1.02 8.79 5.38
CA GLY A 308 -2.37 8.21 5.37
C GLY A 308 -3.42 9.22 4.91
N HIS A 309 -4.65 9.13 5.42
CA HIS A 309 -5.77 9.96 4.97
C HIS A 309 -5.83 11.36 5.64
N GLY A 310 -4.88 11.68 6.52
CA GLY A 310 -4.72 13.02 7.10
C GLY A 310 -4.05 14.02 6.15
N ARG A 311 -3.82 15.24 6.65
CA ARG A 311 -3.06 16.29 5.96
C ARG A 311 -2.02 16.90 6.90
N PRO A 312 -0.77 17.06 6.45
CA PRO A 312 -0.22 16.62 5.16
C PRO A 312 -0.15 15.10 5.03
N HIS A 313 -0.01 14.58 3.82
CA HIS A 313 0.26 13.18 3.56
C HIS A 313 1.68 13.04 2.99
N TYR A 314 2.63 12.69 3.80
CA TYR A 314 4.02 12.53 3.39
C TYR A 314 4.20 11.20 2.64
N ALA A 315 4.85 11.28 1.48
CA ALA A 315 5.23 10.09 0.74
C ALA A 315 6.21 9.23 1.56
N THR A 316 5.98 7.93 1.57
CA THR A 316 6.71 6.99 2.41
C THR A 316 7.11 5.78 1.58
N TYR A 317 8.39 5.41 1.55
CA TYR A 317 8.81 4.18 0.89
C TYR A 317 8.31 2.97 1.66
N ILE A 318 7.62 2.07 0.98
CA ILE A 318 7.15 0.78 1.50
C ILE A 318 7.95 -0.35 0.84
N GLY A 319 8.22 -1.42 1.58
CA GLY A 319 9.06 -2.53 1.13
C GLY A 319 10.55 -2.21 1.15
N GLY A 320 10.96 -1.09 1.75
CA GLY A 320 12.35 -0.65 1.81
C GLY A 320 12.93 -0.57 3.22
N PRO A 321 14.27 -0.60 3.34
CA PRO A 321 14.93 -0.52 4.63
C PRO A 321 14.86 0.90 5.21
N VAL A 322 14.52 0.97 6.50
CA VAL A 322 14.46 2.23 7.26
C VAL A 322 15.15 2.08 8.60
N LYS A 323 15.58 3.21 9.15
CA LYS A 323 15.95 3.35 10.56
C LYS A 323 14.99 4.30 11.24
N ILE A 324 14.47 3.88 12.39
CA ILE A 324 13.61 4.69 13.25
C ILE A 324 14.38 5.00 14.53
N THR A 325 14.32 6.25 14.97
CA THR A 325 14.81 6.69 16.29
C THR A 325 13.72 7.54 16.93
N VAL A 326 13.30 7.18 18.13
CA VAL A 326 12.27 7.88 18.92
C VAL A 326 12.86 8.31 20.24
N ASP A 327 12.77 9.61 20.56
CA ASP A 327 13.25 10.19 21.81
C ASP A 327 12.31 11.32 22.29
N GLU A 328 12.76 12.09 23.29
CA GLU A 328 12.01 13.21 23.84
C GLU A 328 11.78 14.36 22.86
N ASN A 329 12.58 14.46 21.79
CA ASN A 329 12.47 15.51 20.77
C ASN A 329 11.50 15.11 19.63
N GLY A 330 11.07 13.84 19.59
CA GLY A 330 10.16 13.32 18.58
C GLY A 330 10.63 12.00 17.98
N ALA A 331 10.46 11.86 16.68
CA ALA A 331 10.87 10.66 15.98
C ALA A 331 11.49 10.98 14.62
N ASP A 332 12.58 10.30 14.29
CA ASP A 332 13.23 10.32 13.00
C ASP A 332 12.97 9.03 12.25
N ILE A 333 12.58 9.12 10.98
CA ILE A 333 12.52 8.01 10.03
C ILE A 333 13.51 8.28 8.91
N GLU A 334 14.54 7.47 8.81
CA GLU A 334 15.58 7.56 7.79
C GLU A 334 15.41 6.45 6.77
N PHE A 335 15.25 6.80 5.48
CA PHE A 335 15.15 5.87 4.36
C PHE A 335 16.53 5.57 3.78
N LYS A 336 16.86 4.28 3.61
CA LYS A 336 18.17 3.80 3.15
C LYS A 336 18.22 3.45 1.68
#